data_3ea6c252d8fc03fc3e4af8a3a287bb65
#
_entry.id   3ea6c252d8fc03fc3e4af8a3a287bb65
#
_cell.length_a   1.000
_cell.length_b   1.000
_cell.length_c   1.000
_cell.angle_alpha   90.00
_cell.angle_beta   90.00
_cell.angle_gamma   90.00
#
_symmetry.space_group_name_H-M   'P 1'
#
loop_
_entity.id
_entity.type
_entity.pdbx_description
1 polymer ?
#
loop_
_entity_poly.entity_id
_entity_poly.type
_entity_poly.pdbx_seq_one_letter_code
_entity_poly.pdbx_strand_id
1 'polypeptide(L)'
;MTFFLFHCLRPCNCPDNDDADGIAVLFATYFLNPPTSDGRCISTSKSYCLEFSKIQYEGTVAVFCKNMGGIFEIDQSCIQTNKVGQCSFNSQSTKSTQIKFYYATAPQNWNYSTARLNCESSGGVFL
;
A
#
# COMPACT_ATOMS: atom_id res chain seq x y z
N MET A 1 7.12 -28.04 -0.05
CA MET A 1 7.11 -27.10 -1.19
C MET A 1 7.70 -27.84 -2.38
N THR A 2 6.83 -28.39 -3.22
CA THR A 2 7.20 -29.37 -4.27
C THR A 2 7.45 -28.62 -5.56
N PHE A 3 8.70 -28.60 -6.02
CA PHE A 3 9.07 -28.10 -7.34
C PHE A 3 8.60 -29.08 -8.41
N PHE A 4 7.63 -28.70 -9.20
CA PHE A 4 7.31 -29.39 -10.44
C PHE A 4 8.33 -28.98 -11.51
N LEU A 5 9.36 -29.80 -11.69
CA LEU A 5 10.21 -29.75 -12.86
C LEU A 5 9.44 -30.40 -14.03
N PHE A 6 8.90 -29.56 -14.91
CA PHE A 6 8.43 -30.03 -16.21
C PHE A 6 9.63 -30.47 -17.06
N HIS A 7 9.89 -31.77 -17.07
CA HIS A 7 10.79 -32.36 -18.07
C HIS A 7 10.03 -32.48 -19.39
N CYS A 8 10.33 -31.60 -20.34
CA CYS A 8 9.98 -31.84 -21.73
C CYS A 8 10.83 -32.98 -22.28
N LEU A 9 10.30 -34.22 -22.19
CA LEU A 9 10.88 -35.41 -22.84
C LEU A 9 10.29 -35.58 -24.24
N ARG A 10 10.70 -34.74 -25.21
CA ARG A 10 10.63 -35.04 -26.67
C ARG A 10 11.55 -34.04 -27.41
N PRO A 11 12.27 -34.51 -28.44
CA PRO A 11 13.02 -33.59 -29.32
C PRO A 11 12.01 -32.81 -30.18
N CYS A 12 11.48 -31.74 -29.67
CA CYS A 12 10.85 -30.73 -30.47
C CYS A 12 11.99 -29.91 -31.09
N ASN A 13 12.03 -29.88 -32.40
CA ASN A 13 12.80 -28.91 -33.16
C ASN A 13 12.17 -27.53 -32.87
N CYS A 14 12.46 -26.97 -31.71
CA CYS A 14 12.09 -25.60 -31.38
C CYS A 14 13.03 -24.70 -32.17
N PRO A 15 12.51 -23.76 -32.97
CA PRO A 15 13.36 -22.70 -33.50
C PRO A 15 14.09 -22.03 -32.34
N ASP A 16 15.38 -21.79 -32.50
CA ASP A 16 16.20 -21.03 -31.56
C ASP A 16 15.57 -19.64 -31.38
N ASN A 17 14.65 -19.56 -30.43
CA ASN A 17 14.12 -18.28 -30.01
C ASN A 17 14.96 -17.82 -28.81
N ASP A 18 15.92 -16.96 -29.08
CA ASP A 18 16.65 -16.18 -28.08
C ASP A 18 15.70 -15.36 -27.17
N ASP A 19 14.40 -15.34 -27.47
CA ASP A 19 13.37 -14.64 -26.72
C ASP A 19 12.89 -15.38 -25.44
N ALA A 20 13.21 -16.67 -25.30
CA ALA A 20 12.76 -17.46 -24.13
C ALA A 20 13.45 -17.01 -22.84
N ASP A 21 14.69 -16.57 -22.94
CA ASP A 21 15.45 -16.06 -21.79
C ASP A 21 14.88 -14.73 -21.28
N GLY A 22 14.37 -13.89 -22.18
CA GLY A 22 13.73 -12.62 -21.84
C GLY A 22 12.43 -12.80 -21.04
N ILE A 23 11.63 -13.80 -21.39
CA ILE A 23 10.37 -14.09 -20.69
C ILE A 23 10.63 -14.66 -19.29
N ALA A 24 11.61 -15.56 -19.15
CA ALA A 24 11.97 -16.13 -17.85
C ALA A 24 12.51 -15.06 -16.88
N VAL A 25 13.32 -14.12 -17.38
CA VAL A 25 13.83 -13.00 -16.58
C VAL A 25 12.69 -12.05 -16.17
N LEU A 26 11.74 -11.76 -17.08
CA LEU A 26 10.57 -10.93 -16.78
C LEU A 26 9.69 -11.56 -15.70
N PHE A 27 9.42 -12.88 -15.78
CA PHE A 27 8.66 -13.58 -14.75
C PHE A 27 9.40 -13.58 -13.41
N ALA A 28 10.71 -13.85 -13.40
CA ALA A 28 11.50 -13.84 -12.18
C ALA A 28 11.54 -12.46 -11.53
N THR A 29 11.71 -11.39 -12.29
CA THR A 29 11.72 -10.02 -11.76
C THR A 29 10.35 -9.61 -11.22
N TYR A 30 9.25 -10.02 -11.86
CA TYR A 30 7.90 -9.73 -11.39
C TYR A 30 7.58 -10.45 -10.08
N PHE A 31 8.00 -11.72 -9.91
CA PHE A 31 7.76 -12.47 -8.68
C PHE A 31 8.69 -12.06 -7.52
N LEU A 32 9.94 -11.65 -7.83
CA LEU A 32 10.90 -11.22 -6.82
C LEU A 32 10.71 -9.78 -6.39
N ASN A 33 10.27 -8.91 -7.30
CA ASN A 33 10.00 -7.48 -7.07
C ASN A 33 8.66 -7.12 -7.72
N PRO A 34 7.53 -7.51 -7.13
CA PRO A 34 6.23 -7.13 -7.68
C PRO A 34 6.13 -5.60 -7.73
N PRO A 35 5.52 -5.05 -8.80
CA PRO A 35 5.30 -3.61 -8.89
C PRO A 35 4.50 -3.16 -7.67
N THR A 36 4.87 -2.01 -7.12
CA THR A 36 4.18 -1.39 -6.00
C THR A 36 3.66 -0.04 -6.43
N SER A 37 2.51 0.34 -5.90
CA SER A 37 1.91 1.66 -6.07
C SER A 37 1.85 2.39 -4.74
N ASP A 38 1.62 3.68 -4.81
CA ASP A 38 1.29 4.51 -3.67
C ASP A 38 -0.19 4.93 -3.78
N GLY A 39 -0.79 5.37 -2.69
CA GLY A 39 -2.17 5.81 -2.72
C GLY A 39 -2.64 6.37 -1.40
N ARG A 40 -3.86 6.92 -1.40
CA ARG A 40 -4.48 7.46 -0.19
C ARG A 40 -5.87 6.94 0.06
N CYS A 41 -6.25 6.91 1.32
CA CYS A 41 -7.61 6.66 1.79
C CYS A 41 -8.13 7.90 2.51
N ILE A 42 -9.17 8.54 1.99
CA ILE A 42 -9.78 9.73 2.58
C ILE A 42 -11.02 9.32 3.34
N SER A 43 -11.09 9.62 4.63
CA SER A 43 -12.28 9.49 5.45
C SER A 43 -12.80 10.87 5.86
N THR A 44 -13.79 11.37 5.12
CA THR A 44 -14.40 12.67 5.42
C THR A 44 -15.18 12.64 6.73
N SER A 45 -15.84 11.53 7.04
CA SER A 45 -16.59 11.34 8.30
C SER A 45 -15.73 11.32 9.55
N LYS A 46 -14.42 11.04 9.41
CA LYS A 46 -13.48 10.97 10.53
C LYS A 46 -12.38 12.03 10.44
N SER A 47 -12.44 12.92 9.46
CA SER A 47 -11.51 14.04 9.25
C SER A 47 -10.04 13.63 9.28
N TYR A 48 -9.72 12.51 8.61
CA TYR A 48 -8.35 12.07 8.40
C TYR A 48 -8.12 11.52 6.98
N CYS A 49 -6.86 11.45 6.60
CA CYS A 49 -6.40 10.78 5.40
C CYS A 49 -5.26 9.83 5.75
N LEU A 50 -5.24 8.65 5.13
CA LEU A 50 -4.16 7.68 5.24
C LEU A 50 -3.41 7.62 3.93
N GLU A 51 -2.10 7.87 3.96
CA GLU A 51 -1.20 7.56 2.85
C GLU A 51 -0.61 6.16 3.02
N PHE A 52 -0.56 5.45 1.92
CA PHE A 52 0.07 4.14 1.81
C PHE A 52 1.19 4.22 0.77
N SER A 53 2.36 3.70 1.11
CA SER A 53 3.45 3.53 0.16
C SER A 53 3.77 2.06 -0.05
N LYS A 54 4.27 1.72 -1.23
CA LYS A 54 4.66 0.36 -1.62
C LYS A 54 3.53 -0.66 -1.52
N ILE A 55 2.35 -0.28 -1.99
CA ILE A 55 1.17 -1.16 -2.03
C ILE A 55 1.41 -2.26 -3.05
N GLN A 56 1.38 -3.52 -2.63
CA GLN A 56 1.46 -4.68 -3.52
C GLN A 56 0.08 -5.14 -4.01
N TYR A 57 -0.95 -4.93 -3.20
CA TYR A 57 -2.32 -5.40 -3.46
C TYR A 57 -3.31 -4.25 -3.25
N GLU A 58 -3.55 -3.47 -4.29
CA GLU A 58 -4.46 -2.31 -4.27
C GLU A 58 -5.88 -2.66 -3.84
N GLY A 59 -6.41 -3.78 -4.32
CA GLY A 59 -7.74 -4.26 -3.95
C GLY A 59 -7.89 -4.48 -2.44
N THR A 60 -6.85 -4.95 -1.75
CA THR A 60 -6.87 -5.13 -0.29
C THR A 60 -6.94 -3.79 0.44
N VAL A 61 -6.16 -2.80 -0.02
CA VAL A 61 -6.17 -1.45 0.56
C VAL A 61 -7.50 -0.75 0.28
N ALA A 62 -8.06 -0.91 -0.92
CA ALA A 62 -9.36 -0.35 -1.28
C ALA A 62 -10.49 -0.91 -0.38
N VAL A 63 -10.52 -2.22 -0.14
CA VAL A 63 -11.49 -2.86 0.78
C VAL A 63 -11.30 -2.37 2.21
N PHE A 64 -10.05 -2.29 2.69
CA PHE A 64 -9.73 -1.74 4.00
C PHE A 64 -10.23 -0.30 4.14
N CYS A 65 -9.97 0.55 3.16
CA CYS A 65 -10.42 1.93 3.12
C CYS A 65 -11.95 2.04 3.17
N LYS A 66 -12.65 1.24 2.35
CA LYS A 66 -14.11 1.19 2.33
C LYS A 66 -14.69 0.78 3.69
N ASN A 67 -14.09 -0.22 4.36
CA ASN A 67 -14.53 -0.68 5.68
C ASN A 67 -14.36 0.40 6.76
N MET A 68 -13.41 1.32 6.58
CA MET A 68 -13.25 2.49 7.45
C MET A 68 -14.17 3.66 7.07
N GLY A 69 -15.04 3.51 6.09
CA GLY A 69 -15.91 4.57 5.59
C GLY A 69 -15.18 5.62 4.77
N GLY A 70 -14.10 5.23 4.09
CA GLY A 70 -13.28 6.09 3.25
C GLY A 70 -13.37 5.77 1.76
N ILE A 71 -12.72 6.60 0.97
CA ILE A 71 -12.53 6.44 -0.48
C ILE A 71 -11.05 6.27 -0.73
N PHE A 72 -10.69 5.19 -1.45
CA PHE A 72 -9.32 4.93 -1.86
C PHE A 72 -9.04 5.54 -3.24
N GLU A 73 -7.92 6.24 -3.35
CA GLU A 73 -7.42 6.85 -4.58
C GLU A 73 -5.95 6.47 -4.77
N ILE A 74 -5.65 5.90 -5.94
CA ILE A 74 -4.29 5.51 -6.32
C ILE A 74 -3.50 6.72 -6.82
N ASP A 75 -2.18 6.71 -6.63
CA ASP A 75 -1.25 7.76 -7.08
C ASP A 75 -1.62 9.17 -6.58
N GLN A 76 -2.31 9.23 -5.44
CA GLN A 76 -2.70 10.48 -4.80
C GLN A 76 -2.13 10.59 -3.39
N SER A 77 -1.70 11.79 -3.02
CA SER A 77 -1.21 12.12 -1.67
C SER A 77 -2.25 12.87 -0.85
N CYS A 78 -2.17 12.75 0.46
CA CYS A 78 -3.02 13.50 1.38
C CYS A 78 -2.75 15.01 1.33
N ILE A 79 -3.81 15.80 1.47
CA ILE A 79 -3.72 17.27 1.45
C ILE A 79 -2.93 17.73 2.69
N GLN A 80 -2.03 18.67 2.49
CA GLN A 80 -1.22 19.22 3.60
C GLN A 80 -1.87 20.43 4.30
N THR A 81 -2.88 21.03 3.69
CA THR A 81 -3.60 22.19 4.24
C THR A 81 -4.47 21.78 5.42
N ASN A 82 -4.50 22.59 6.48
CA ASN A 82 -5.27 22.35 7.72
C ASN A 82 -4.91 21.06 8.47
N LYS A 83 -3.74 20.52 8.21
CA LYS A 83 -3.18 19.39 8.95
C LYS A 83 -2.78 19.84 10.36
N VAL A 84 -3.22 19.14 11.39
CA VAL A 84 -2.85 19.38 12.79
C VAL A 84 -1.74 18.47 13.29
N GLY A 85 -1.48 17.37 12.58
CA GLY A 85 -0.41 16.43 12.88
C GLY A 85 -0.49 15.20 12.00
N GLN A 86 0.51 14.35 12.10
CA GLN A 86 0.56 13.08 11.38
C GLN A 86 1.05 11.96 12.28
N CYS A 87 0.63 10.75 11.97
CA CYS A 87 0.95 9.53 12.68
C CYS A 87 1.60 8.54 11.72
N SER A 88 2.80 8.10 12.03
CA SER A 88 3.48 7.08 11.25
C SER A 88 3.28 5.70 11.86
N PHE A 89 2.87 4.74 11.04
CA PHE A 89 2.73 3.33 11.41
C PHE A 89 3.71 2.49 10.60
N ASN A 90 4.59 1.79 11.28
CA ASN A 90 5.47 0.81 10.66
C ASN A 90 4.78 -0.55 10.66
N SER A 91 4.17 -0.92 9.55
CA SER A 91 3.63 -2.27 9.40
C SER A 91 4.75 -3.24 9.02
N GLN A 92 5.23 -4.01 9.99
CA GLN A 92 6.22 -5.07 9.72
C GLN A 92 5.66 -6.19 8.83
N SER A 93 4.35 -6.40 8.85
CA SER A 93 3.71 -7.49 8.11
C SER A 93 3.51 -7.20 6.62
N THR A 94 3.34 -5.94 6.23
CA THR A 94 3.05 -5.56 4.84
C THR A 94 4.20 -4.88 4.12
N LYS A 95 5.33 -4.61 4.80
CA LYS A 95 6.46 -3.80 4.29
C LYS A 95 6.03 -2.42 3.75
N SER A 96 4.79 -2.02 3.99
CA SER A 96 4.26 -0.72 3.60
C SER A 96 4.35 0.26 4.75
N THR A 97 4.69 1.50 4.44
CA THR A 97 4.61 2.60 5.40
C THR A 97 3.23 3.21 5.30
N GLN A 98 2.57 3.40 6.45
CA GLN A 98 1.28 4.09 6.53
C GLN A 98 1.46 5.37 7.31
N ILE A 99 0.98 6.48 6.76
CA ILE A 99 0.99 7.78 7.44
C ILE A 99 -0.45 8.29 7.51
N LYS A 100 -0.94 8.52 8.72
CA LYS A 100 -2.25 9.10 8.97
C LYS A 100 -2.14 10.59 9.25
N PHE A 101 -2.84 11.39 8.47
CA PHE A 101 -2.94 12.84 8.61
C PHE A 101 -4.24 13.21 9.28
N TYR A 102 -4.20 14.04 10.30
CA TYR A 102 -5.35 14.52 11.04
C TYR A 102 -5.65 15.98 10.66
N TYR A 103 -6.93 16.31 10.47
CA TYR A 103 -7.36 17.63 10.03
C TYR A 103 -8.27 18.32 11.05
N ALA A 104 -8.06 19.63 11.23
CA ALA A 104 -8.92 20.48 12.05
C ALA A 104 -10.23 20.83 11.30
N THR A 105 -10.91 19.83 10.78
CA THR A 105 -12.16 19.97 10.01
C THR A 105 -13.28 19.16 10.65
N ALA A 106 -14.53 19.59 10.42
CA ALA A 106 -15.69 18.81 10.83
C ALA A 106 -15.71 17.42 10.11
N PRO A 107 -16.29 16.38 10.73
CA PRO A 107 -16.99 16.41 12.03
C PRO A 107 -16.08 16.22 13.25
N GLN A 108 -14.85 15.70 13.10
CA GLN A 108 -14.01 15.36 14.26
C GLN A 108 -13.27 16.56 14.85
N ASN A 109 -12.95 17.57 14.03
CA ASN A 109 -12.22 18.77 14.47
C ASN A 109 -10.98 18.41 15.30
N TRP A 110 -10.09 17.59 14.74
CA TRP A 110 -8.88 17.18 15.43
C TRP A 110 -8.07 18.40 15.88
N ASN A 111 -7.52 18.32 17.08
CA ASN A 111 -6.47 19.20 17.56
C ASN A 111 -5.21 18.38 17.87
N TYR A 112 -4.11 19.06 18.14
CA TYR A 112 -2.82 18.42 18.40
C TYR A 112 -2.91 17.31 19.48
N SER A 113 -3.53 17.63 20.62
CA SER A 113 -3.60 16.70 21.75
C SER A 113 -4.44 15.45 21.45
N THR A 114 -5.62 15.63 20.84
CA THR A 114 -6.51 14.51 20.49
C THR A 114 -5.94 13.66 19.34
N ALA A 115 -5.30 14.29 18.36
CA ALA A 115 -4.62 13.58 17.27
C ALA A 115 -3.45 12.74 17.80
N ARG A 116 -2.63 13.31 18.69
CA ARG A 116 -1.51 12.62 19.32
C ARG A 116 -1.98 11.41 20.14
N LEU A 117 -2.98 11.59 21.00
CA LEU A 117 -3.53 10.49 21.79
C LEU A 117 -4.10 9.36 20.91
N ASN A 118 -4.80 9.70 19.82
CA ASN A 118 -5.31 8.71 18.88
C ASN A 118 -4.19 7.94 18.18
N CYS A 119 -3.12 8.62 17.79
CA CYS A 119 -1.96 8.02 17.16
C CYS A 119 -1.26 7.03 18.11
N GLU A 120 -0.89 7.51 19.29
CA GLU A 120 -0.14 6.72 20.29
C GLU A 120 -0.96 5.52 20.80
N SER A 121 -2.28 5.69 21.01
CA SER A 121 -3.17 4.58 21.41
C SER A 121 -3.35 3.52 20.31
N SER A 122 -3.08 3.89 19.06
CA SER A 122 -3.09 2.99 17.90
C SER A 122 -1.72 2.37 17.61
N GLY A 123 -0.71 2.61 18.45
CA GLY A 123 0.65 2.08 18.30
C GLY A 123 1.49 2.80 17.26
N GLY A 124 1.10 4.02 16.86
CA GLY A 124 1.86 4.85 15.93
C GLY A 124 2.81 5.82 16.63
N VAL A 125 3.67 6.45 15.83
CA VAL A 125 4.55 7.55 16.26
C VAL A 125 3.99 8.85 15.72
N PHE A 126 3.64 9.77 16.63
CA PHE A 126 3.11 11.08 16.26
C PHE A 126 4.25 12.05 15.89
N LEU A 127 4.08 12.79 14.78
CA LEU A 127 5.06 13.71 14.18
C LEU A 127 4.45 15.10 13.97
#